data_ff1da8536f27d0fc3e49b9806cb79def
#
_entry.id   ff1da8536f27d0fc3e49b9806cb79def
#
_cell.length_a   1.000
_cell.length_b   1.000
_cell.length_c   1.000
_cell.angle_alpha   90.00
_cell.angle_beta   90.00
_cell.angle_gamma   90.00
#
_symmetry.space_group_name_H-M   'P 1'
#
loop_
_entity.id
_entity.type
_entity.pdbx_description
1 polymer ?
#
loop_
_entity_poly.entity_id
_entity_poly.type
_entity_poly.pdbx_seq_one_letter_code
_entity_poly.pdbx_strand_id
1 'polypeptide(L)'
;MARTAEKAAVPAQAGPTKTVRKRYEEIRVGDLHVDQTLDSARLFGTNTAEDAGPAAQRKKDAAWTARLMKMWDPFALLPAIVSLREDSRYYLLDGQHSTEVAVEKEGPDFLRDCMVYEGLSNEQEAKLFLAANRDRKAVKPFDIFRVSITAGDPRNTRILAEVESRDLGISGSTSANKIGAVQALTALAVMDEKHAARDESGSLIYPLVLPEGRSPLIPQVLQVVEDAWGRNPATWEGIMLRAIAMVLDRNPGAQLDRLSRKLAGHGTRKPLTVAQWKESSIANTVGGGGSSSRSAPLAKLIVNEYNTGLTEQFLIHPGRPDKD
;
A
#
# COMPACT_ATOMS: atom_id res chain seq x y z
N MET A 1 45.47 -21.33 3.52
CA MET A 1 44.40 -20.91 4.43
C MET A 1 43.06 -21.02 3.71
N ALA A 2 42.31 -22.07 4.02
CA ALA A 2 41.04 -22.37 3.37
C ALA A 2 39.92 -21.57 4.10
N ARG A 3 39.17 -20.73 3.37
CA ARG A 3 37.97 -20.08 3.87
C ARG A 3 36.79 -21.05 3.76
N THR A 4 36.31 -21.43 4.91
CA THR A 4 35.09 -22.22 5.07
C THR A 4 33.88 -21.38 4.63
N ALA A 5 33.18 -21.82 3.62
CA ALA A 5 31.90 -21.22 3.19
C ALA A 5 30.82 -21.62 4.21
N GLU A 6 30.26 -20.63 4.87
CA GLU A 6 29.12 -20.77 5.77
C GLU A 6 27.86 -21.08 4.96
N LYS A 7 27.31 -22.25 5.20
CA LYS A 7 26.15 -22.81 4.50
C LYS A 7 24.90 -22.05 4.99
N ALA A 8 24.32 -21.23 4.11
CA ALA A 8 23.06 -20.55 4.39
C ALA A 8 21.98 -21.57 4.82
N ALA A 9 21.34 -21.28 5.95
CA ALA A 9 20.26 -22.12 6.51
C ALA A 9 19.06 -22.12 5.56
N VAL A 10 18.64 -23.31 5.17
CA VAL A 10 17.38 -23.56 4.47
C VAL A 10 16.23 -23.12 5.36
N PRO A 11 15.23 -22.32 4.87
CA PRO A 11 14.08 -21.96 5.70
C PRO A 11 13.32 -23.22 6.12
N ALA A 12 12.96 -23.26 7.39
CA ALA A 12 12.25 -24.37 8.02
C ALA A 12 10.98 -24.73 7.24
N GLN A 13 10.82 -26.02 6.96
CA GLN A 13 9.63 -26.57 6.30
C GLN A 13 8.38 -26.20 7.11
N ALA A 14 7.36 -25.72 6.43
CA ALA A 14 6.04 -25.47 7.01
C ALA A 14 5.54 -26.73 7.71
N GLY A 15 5.22 -26.62 8.99
CA GLY A 15 4.61 -27.71 9.77
C GLY A 15 3.28 -28.18 9.15
N PRO A 16 2.71 -29.32 9.63
CA PRO A 16 1.52 -29.91 9.03
C PRO A 16 0.40 -28.90 8.94
N THR A 17 -0.12 -28.69 7.73
CA THR A 17 -1.21 -27.77 7.44
C THR A 17 -2.43 -28.20 8.26
N LYS A 18 -2.80 -27.44 9.31
CA LYS A 18 -4.04 -27.68 10.05
C LYS A 18 -5.22 -27.63 9.08
N THR A 19 -6.09 -28.63 9.13
CA THR A 19 -7.29 -28.65 8.28
C THR A 19 -8.23 -27.55 8.76
N VAL A 20 -8.47 -26.55 7.89
CA VAL A 20 -9.45 -25.49 8.16
C VAL A 20 -10.86 -26.09 8.13
N ARG A 21 -11.62 -25.90 9.18
CA ARG A 21 -13.03 -26.31 9.27
C ARG A 21 -13.91 -25.08 9.15
N LYS A 22 -15.02 -25.21 8.45
CA LYS A 22 -16.03 -24.16 8.29
C LYS A 22 -17.39 -24.69 8.73
N ARG A 23 -18.11 -23.89 9.54
CA ARG A 23 -19.48 -24.17 9.96
C ARG A 23 -20.28 -22.89 10.12
N TYR A 24 -21.59 -23.03 10.19
CA TYR A 24 -22.50 -21.95 10.59
C TYR A 24 -22.92 -22.18 12.05
N GLU A 25 -22.96 -21.12 12.82
CA GLU A 25 -23.25 -21.17 14.26
C GLU A 25 -23.89 -19.83 14.67
N GLU A 26 -24.92 -19.88 15.53
CA GLU A 26 -25.45 -18.71 16.21
C GLU A 26 -24.60 -18.41 17.45
N ILE A 27 -24.04 -17.21 17.53
CA ILE A 27 -23.14 -16.78 18.59
C ILE A 27 -23.68 -15.50 19.22
N ARG A 28 -23.64 -15.40 20.56
CA ARG A 28 -23.99 -14.16 21.24
C ARG A 28 -23.03 -13.05 20.81
N VAL A 29 -23.56 -11.87 20.48
CA VAL A 29 -22.74 -10.76 19.99
C VAL A 29 -21.72 -10.30 21.06
N GLY A 30 -22.00 -10.51 22.35
CA GLY A 30 -21.07 -10.25 23.45
C GLY A 30 -19.86 -11.18 23.51
N ASP A 31 -19.94 -12.37 22.89
CA ASP A 31 -18.84 -13.35 22.82
C ASP A 31 -17.95 -13.14 21.58
N LEU A 32 -18.29 -12.18 20.71
CA LEU A 32 -17.54 -11.86 19.51
C LEU A 32 -16.45 -10.80 19.79
N HIS A 33 -15.21 -11.18 19.64
CA HIS A 33 -14.06 -10.32 19.93
C HIS A 33 -13.52 -9.63 18.68
N VAL A 34 -13.09 -8.38 18.86
CA VAL A 34 -12.30 -7.66 17.88
C VAL A 34 -10.84 -7.79 18.25
N ASP A 35 -10.03 -8.34 17.36
CA ASP A 35 -8.60 -8.46 17.62
C ASP A 35 -7.90 -7.11 17.56
N GLN A 36 -7.51 -6.59 18.71
CA GLN A 36 -6.74 -5.35 18.83
C GLN A 36 -5.23 -5.58 18.80
N THR A 37 -4.77 -6.85 18.81
CA THR A 37 -3.38 -7.23 19.01
C THR A 37 -2.63 -7.64 17.75
N LEU A 38 -3.31 -7.76 16.61
CA LEU A 38 -2.63 -7.91 15.34
C LEU A 38 -1.83 -6.63 15.05
N ASP A 39 -0.62 -6.67 15.54
CA ASP A 39 0.30 -5.61 15.85
C ASP A 39 0.69 -4.79 14.61
N SER A 40 -0.16 -3.85 14.23
CA SER A 40 0.19 -2.83 13.23
C SER A 40 1.34 -1.94 13.71
N ALA A 41 1.52 -1.78 15.04
CA ALA A 41 2.61 -1.01 15.62
C ALA A 41 3.98 -1.65 15.30
N ARG A 42 4.06 -2.99 15.26
CA ARG A 42 5.28 -3.71 14.89
C ARG A 42 5.63 -3.58 13.41
N LEU A 43 4.62 -3.60 12.53
CA LEU A 43 4.82 -3.52 11.08
C LEU A 43 5.03 -2.10 10.56
N PHE A 44 4.51 -1.08 11.25
CA PHE A 44 4.48 0.31 10.76
C PHE A 44 5.18 1.31 11.67
N GLY A 45 5.90 0.85 12.71
CA GLY A 45 6.72 1.72 13.57
C GLY A 45 5.93 2.85 14.27
N THR A 46 4.63 2.71 14.43
CA THR A 46 3.79 3.72 15.05
C THR A 46 3.78 3.52 16.55
N ASN A 47 4.47 4.41 17.27
CA ASN A 47 4.55 4.41 18.75
C ASN A 47 3.34 5.09 19.42
N THR A 48 2.28 5.41 18.70
CA THR A 48 1.10 6.05 19.27
C THR A 48 -0.09 5.09 19.29
N ALA A 49 -0.71 4.93 20.47
CA ALA A 49 -1.91 4.11 20.66
C ALA A 49 -3.08 4.50 19.73
N GLU A 50 -3.08 5.71 19.19
CA GLU A 50 -4.08 6.21 18.25
C GLU A 50 -3.93 5.64 16.83
N ASP A 51 -2.72 5.27 16.43
CA ASP A 51 -2.42 4.65 15.11
C ASP A 51 -2.46 3.11 15.17
N ALA A 52 -2.48 2.53 16.35
CA ALA A 52 -2.52 1.08 16.60
C ALA A 52 -3.93 0.51 16.41
N GLY A 53 -4.57 0.79 15.29
CA GLY A 53 -5.76 0.01 14.89
C GLY A 53 -5.34 -1.41 14.50
N PRO A 54 -6.19 -2.43 14.71
CA PRO A 54 -5.87 -3.81 14.39
C PRO A 54 -5.43 -3.95 12.94
N ALA A 55 -4.35 -4.68 12.69
CA ALA A 55 -3.76 -4.82 11.36
C ALA A 55 -4.74 -5.38 10.32
N ALA A 56 -5.66 -6.25 10.75
CA ALA A 56 -6.67 -6.85 9.91
C ALA A 56 -8.01 -6.11 9.95
N GLN A 57 -8.22 -5.17 10.88
CA GLN A 57 -9.51 -4.49 11.01
C GLN A 57 -9.37 -2.98 10.80
N ARG A 58 -10.43 -2.37 10.24
CA ARG A 58 -10.46 -0.93 9.98
C ARG A 58 -10.69 -0.18 11.29
N LYS A 59 -10.10 1.03 11.38
CA LYS A 59 -10.51 2.02 12.39
C LYS A 59 -12.02 2.25 12.29
N LYS A 60 -12.70 2.33 13.43
CA LYS A 60 -14.14 2.58 13.51
C LYS A 60 -14.54 3.82 12.67
N ASP A 61 -15.55 3.65 11.83
CA ASP A 61 -16.17 4.75 11.09
C ASP A 61 -17.46 5.15 11.84
N ALA A 62 -17.34 6.14 12.73
CA ALA A 62 -18.45 6.61 13.54
C ALA A 62 -19.66 7.08 12.70
N ALA A 63 -19.42 7.67 11.53
CA ALA A 63 -20.49 8.11 10.65
C ALA A 63 -21.24 6.90 10.04
N TRP A 64 -20.52 5.84 9.71
CA TRP A 64 -21.10 4.60 9.20
C TRP A 64 -21.89 3.87 10.30
N THR A 65 -21.34 3.76 11.52
CA THR A 65 -22.05 3.18 12.67
C THR A 65 -23.34 3.95 12.96
N ALA A 66 -23.29 5.29 13.01
CA ALA A 66 -24.47 6.13 13.22
C ALA A 66 -25.54 5.94 12.12
N ARG A 67 -25.13 5.70 10.88
CA ARG A 67 -26.05 5.37 9.78
C ARG A 67 -26.68 4.00 9.98
N LEU A 68 -25.93 2.97 10.35
CA LEU A 68 -26.43 1.64 10.65
C LEU A 68 -27.42 1.66 11.79
N MET A 69 -27.14 2.44 12.84
CA MET A 69 -28.06 2.65 13.99
C MET A 69 -29.45 3.17 13.56
N LYS A 70 -29.48 4.09 12.58
CA LYS A 70 -30.74 4.64 12.05
C LYS A 70 -31.52 3.66 11.17
N MET A 71 -30.80 2.76 10.50
CA MET A 71 -31.36 1.78 9.55
C MET A 71 -31.38 0.38 10.14
N TRP A 72 -31.31 0.27 11.48
CA TRP A 72 -31.20 -1.02 12.13
C TRP A 72 -32.40 -1.92 11.83
N ASP A 73 -32.12 -3.09 11.31
CA ASP A 73 -33.05 -4.18 11.09
C ASP A 73 -32.33 -5.50 11.40
N PRO A 74 -32.70 -6.19 12.50
CA PRO A 74 -32.06 -7.45 12.87
C PRO A 74 -32.23 -8.56 11.81
N PHE A 75 -33.35 -8.53 11.04
CA PHE A 75 -33.60 -9.51 9.98
C PHE A 75 -32.75 -9.26 8.72
N ALA A 76 -32.22 -8.07 8.56
CA ALA A 76 -31.33 -7.72 7.43
C ALA A 76 -29.84 -7.96 7.75
N LEU A 77 -29.52 -8.49 8.93
CA LEU A 77 -28.13 -8.82 9.30
C LEU A 77 -27.61 -9.98 8.47
N LEU A 78 -26.51 -9.72 7.75
CA LEU A 78 -25.76 -10.79 7.11
C LEU A 78 -24.92 -11.54 8.16
N PRO A 79 -24.67 -12.86 7.97
CA PRO A 79 -23.81 -13.62 8.85
C PRO A 79 -22.43 -12.95 9.00
N ALA A 80 -21.91 -12.85 10.24
CA ALA A 80 -20.57 -12.40 10.50
C ALA A 80 -19.55 -13.47 10.08
N ILE A 81 -18.36 -13.06 9.67
CA ILE A 81 -17.25 -13.99 9.43
C ILE A 81 -16.34 -13.98 10.66
N VAL A 82 -16.12 -15.16 11.22
CA VAL A 82 -15.50 -15.35 12.53
C VAL A 82 -14.39 -16.40 12.45
N SER A 83 -13.27 -16.16 13.13
CA SER A 83 -12.22 -17.15 13.38
C SER A 83 -12.33 -17.67 14.81
N LEU A 84 -12.47 -18.98 14.98
CA LEU A 84 -12.29 -19.64 16.26
C LEU A 84 -10.82 -20.01 16.40
N ARG A 85 -10.13 -19.34 17.34
CA ARG A 85 -8.70 -19.54 17.59
C ARG A 85 -8.44 -20.56 18.69
N GLU A 86 -7.17 -20.88 18.92
CA GLU A 86 -6.72 -21.87 19.93
C GLU A 86 -7.07 -21.49 21.37
N ASP A 87 -7.28 -20.20 21.65
CA ASP A 87 -7.76 -19.70 22.94
C ASP A 87 -9.26 -19.90 23.16
N SER A 88 -9.93 -20.61 22.23
CA SER A 88 -11.38 -20.88 22.25
C SER A 88 -12.23 -19.63 22.18
N ARG A 89 -11.71 -18.51 21.66
CA ARG A 89 -12.45 -17.27 21.44
C ARG A 89 -12.80 -17.08 19.99
N TYR A 90 -13.92 -16.39 19.76
CA TYR A 90 -14.43 -16.03 18.45
C TYR A 90 -13.96 -14.63 18.04
N TYR A 91 -13.13 -14.54 17.02
CA TYR A 91 -12.60 -13.28 16.53
C TYR A 91 -13.28 -12.86 15.22
N LEU A 92 -13.87 -11.65 15.21
CA LEU A 92 -14.53 -11.09 14.04
C LEU A 92 -13.51 -10.78 12.96
N LEU A 93 -13.68 -11.39 11.80
CA LEU A 93 -12.96 -11.03 10.56
C LEU A 93 -13.77 -10.05 9.72
N ASP A 94 -15.12 -10.19 9.72
CA ASP A 94 -16.02 -9.24 9.06
C ASP A 94 -17.32 -9.11 9.86
N GLY A 95 -17.96 -7.93 9.77
CA GLY A 95 -19.21 -7.62 10.46
C GLY A 95 -19.04 -6.85 11.77
N GLN A 96 -17.88 -6.24 12.06
CA GLN A 96 -17.62 -5.52 13.29
C GLN A 96 -18.65 -4.42 13.57
N HIS A 97 -18.87 -3.48 12.63
CA HIS A 97 -19.81 -2.36 12.86
C HIS A 97 -21.24 -2.81 13.11
N SER A 98 -21.69 -3.83 12.39
CA SER A 98 -23.04 -4.37 12.61
C SER A 98 -23.16 -5.16 13.90
N THR A 99 -22.07 -5.81 14.37
CA THR A 99 -22.03 -6.44 15.69
C THR A 99 -22.10 -5.40 16.81
N GLU A 100 -21.36 -4.30 16.70
CA GLU A 100 -21.41 -3.20 17.67
C GLU A 100 -22.81 -2.58 17.77
N VAL A 101 -23.45 -2.35 16.60
CA VAL A 101 -24.84 -1.87 16.56
C VAL A 101 -25.79 -2.88 17.19
N ALA A 102 -25.61 -4.18 16.94
CA ALA A 102 -26.42 -5.23 17.56
C ALA A 102 -26.28 -5.22 19.10
N VAL A 103 -25.05 -5.11 19.62
CA VAL A 103 -24.83 -4.99 21.07
C VAL A 103 -25.54 -3.76 21.65
N GLU A 104 -25.50 -2.62 20.95
CA GLU A 104 -26.11 -1.38 21.43
C GLU A 104 -27.64 -1.38 21.34
N LYS A 105 -28.24 -2.05 20.36
CA LYS A 105 -29.68 -2.09 20.12
C LYS A 105 -30.39 -3.23 20.84
N GLU A 106 -29.81 -4.42 20.82
CA GLU A 106 -30.44 -5.64 21.28
C GLU A 106 -29.81 -6.18 22.58
N GLY A 107 -28.61 -5.69 22.94
CA GLY A 107 -27.85 -6.18 24.08
C GLY A 107 -26.86 -7.29 23.72
N PRO A 108 -25.95 -7.62 24.67
CA PRO A 108 -24.86 -8.58 24.45
C PRO A 108 -25.31 -10.02 24.24
N ASP A 109 -26.51 -10.38 24.70
CA ASP A 109 -27.05 -11.74 24.59
C ASP A 109 -27.77 -11.99 23.26
N PHE A 110 -27.88 -10.98 22.38
CA PHE A 110 -28.46 -11.14 21.05
C PHE A 110 -27.69 -12.17 20.25
N LEU A 111 -28.40 -13.17 19.69
CA LEU A 111 -27.83 -14.21 18.85
C LEU A 111 -27.67 -13.71 17.43
N ARG A 112 -26.49 -13.93 16.87
CA ARG A 112 -26.17 -13.57 15.50
C ARG A 112 -25.66 -14.78 14.74
N ASP A 113 -26.15 -14.94 13.52
CA ASP A 113 -25.61 -15.92 12.58
C ASP A 113 -24.14 -15.60 12.26
N CYS A 114 -23.28 -16.60 12.39
CA CYS A 114 -21.86 -16.48 12.12
C CYS A 114 -21.38 -17.62 11.23
N MET A 115 -20.51 -17.28 10.28
CA MET A 115 -19.72 -18.25 9.53
C MET A 115 -18.39 -18.42 10.24
N VAL A 116 -18.25 -19.51 10.98
CA VAL A 116 -17.07 -19.80 11.82
C VAL A 116 -16.06 -20.60 11.04
N TYR A 117 -14.82 -20.11 11.04
CA TYR A 117 -13.65 -20.81 10.54
C TYR A 117 -12.76 -21.20 11.73
N GLU A 118 -12.35 -22.45 11.79
CA GLU A 118 -11.48 -23.00 12.83
C GLU A 118 -10.16 -23.46 12.23
N GLY A 119 -9.05 -23.11 12.88
CA GLY A 119 -7.71 -23.53 12.48
C GLY A 119 -7.06 -22.65 11.42
N LEU A 120 -7.54 -21.41 11.23
CA LEU A 120 -6.90 -20.43 10.36
C LEU A 120 -5.55 -19.96 10.93
N SER A 121 -4.55 -19.79 10.06
CA SER A 121 -3.36 -19.00 10.38
C SER A 121 -3.67 -17.49 10.25
N ASN A 122 -2.83 -16.62 10.84
CA ASN A 122 -2.95 -15.17 10.70
C ASN A 122 -2.98 -14.72 9.23
N GLU A 123 -2.17 -15.36 8.37
CA GLU A 123 -2.14 -15.10 6.93
C GLU A 123 -3.47 -15.48 6.27
N GLN A 124 -4.07 -16.61 6.66
CA GLN A 124 -5.36 -17.06 6.12
C GLN A 124 -6.51 -16.15 6.61
N GLU A 125 -6.49 -15.71 7.87
CA GLU A 125 -7.44 -14.71 8.38
C GLU A 125 -7.36 -13.40 7.59
N ALA A 126 -6.13 -12.89 7.34
CA ALA A 126 -5.92 -11.69 6.54
C ALA A 126 -6.43 -11.84 5.10
N LYS A 127 -6.16 -12.98 4.46
CA LYS A 127 -6.68 -13.30 3.12
C LYS A 127 -8.21 -13.34 3.10
N LEU A 128 -8.83 -13.95 4.10
CA LEU A 128 -10.28 -14.04 4.22
C LEU A 128 -10.92 -12.68 4.44
N PHE A 129 -10.32 -11.83 5.29
CA PHE A 129 -10.72 -10.44 5.48
C PHE A 129 -10.72 -9.66 4.15
N LEU A 130 -9.63 -9.77 3.37
CA LEU A 130 -9.53 -9.11 2.07
C LEU A 130 -10.62 -9.60 1.09
N ALA A 131 -10.85 -10.90 1.03
CA ALA A 131 -11.87 -11.50 0.18
C ALA A 131 -13.28 -11.03 0.55
N ALA A 132 -13.61 -11.03 1.86
CA ALA A 132 -14.92 -10.63 2.36
C ALA A 132 -15.23 -9.13 2.11
N ASN A 133 -14.19 -8.30 2.05
CA ASN A 133 -14.35 -6.85 1.90
C ASN A 133 -14.20 -6.35 0.46
N ARG A 134 -13.77 -7.19 -0.49
CA ARG A 134 -13.53 -6.79 -1.88
C ARG A 134 -14.78 -6.26 -2.58
N ASP A 135 -15.92 -6.86 -2.31
CA ASP A 135 -17.20 -6.59 -2.99
C ASP A 135 -18.14 -5.68 -2.18
N ARG A 136 -17.64 -5.10 -1.07
CA ARG A 136 -18.39 -4.19 -0.19
C ARG A 136 -17.87 -2.76 -0.29
N LYS A 137 -18.09 -1.91 0.73
CA LYS A 137 -17.53 -0.54 0.77
C LYS A 137 -16.03 -0.57 0.48
N ALA A 138 -15.59 0.25 -0.46
CA ALA A 138 -14.19 0.33 -0.86
C ALA A 138 -13.26 0.50 0.35
N VAL A 139 -12.38 -0.46 0.57
CA VAL A 139 -11.34 -0.41 1.60
C VAL A 139 -10.33 0.65 1.19
N LYS A 140 -9.88 1.47 2.12
CA LYS A 140 -8.85 2.49 1.83
C LYS A 140 -7.56 1.83 1.32
N PRO A 141 -6.86 2.43 0.37
CA PRO A 141 -5.63 1.85 -0.18
C PRO A 141 -4.57 1.50 0.88
N PHE A 142 -4.46 2.31 1.92
CA PHE A 142 -3.55 2.03 3.05
C PHE A 142 -3.96 0.79 3.85
N ASP A 143 -5.25 0.58 4.09
CA ASP A 143 -5.75 -0.60 4.81
C ASP A 143 -5.50 -1.87 3.99
N ILE A 144 -5.76 -1.82 2.66
CA ILE A 144 -5.42 -2.92 1.76
C ILE A 144 -3.92 -3.22 1.82
N PHE A 145 -3.08 -2.21 1.70
CA PHE A 145 -1.63 -2.35 1.72
C PHE A 145 -1.17 -3.05 3.00
N ARG A 146 -1.61 -2.57 4.15
CA ARG A 146 -1.26 -3.10 5.46
C ARG A 146 -1.67 -4.57 5.62
N VAL A 147 -2.94 -4.89 5.28
CA VAL A 147 -3.45 -6.27 5.38
C VAL A 147 -2.76 -7.21 4.39
N SER A 148 -2.41 -6.70 3.19
CA SER A 148 -1.66 -7.49 2.20
C SER A 148 -0.27 -7.90 2.69
N ILE A 149 0.43 -7.05 3.46
CA ILE A 149 1.72 -7.43 4.09
C ILE A 149 1.50 -8.58 5.07
N THR A 150 0.48 -8.49 5.94
CA THR A 150 0.13 -9.58 6.87
C THR A 150 -0.27 -10.86 6.12
N ALA A 151 -0.87 -10.72 4.93
CA ALA A 151 -1.21 -11.84 4.07
C ALA A 151 -0.01 -12.41 3.27
N GLY A 152 1.21 -11.92 3.54
CA GLY A 152 2.43 -12.41 2.89
C GLY A 152 2.62 -11.92 1.45
N ASP A 153 2.01 -10.79 1.06
CA ASP A 153 2.20 -10.22 -0.27
C ASP A 153 3.64 -9.69 -0.45
N PRO A 154 4.45 -10.30 -1.34
CA PRO A 154 5.87 -9.97 -1.45
C PRO A 154 6.10 -8.57 -2.04
N ARG A 155 5.21 -8.07 -2.90
CA ARG A 155 5.28 -6.72 -3.46
C ARG A 155 5.15 -5.68 -2.35
N ASN A 156 4.10 -5.79 -1.53
CA ASN A 156 3.85 -4.81 -0.48
C ASN A 156 4.90 -4.88 0.63
N THR A 157 5.42 -6.06 0.94
CA THR A 157 6.58 -6.23 1.84
C THR A 157 7.82 -5.52 1.29
N ARG A 158 8.10 -5.65 -0.02
CA ARG A 158 9.20 -4.95 -0.69
C ARG A 158 9.01 -3.43 -0.65
N ILE A 159 7.82 -2.93 -0.99
CA ILE A 159 7.51 -1.49 -0.92
C ILE A 159 7.81 -0.94 0.47
N LEU A 160 7.37 -1.64 1.53
CA LEU A 160 7.62 -1.22 2.90
C LEU A 160 9.12 -1.15 3.18
N ALA A 161 9.87 -2.20 2.88
CA ALA A 161 11.32 -2.26 3.10
C ALA A 161 12.08 -1.15 2.34
N GLU A 162 11.70 -0.86 1.09
CA GLU A 162 12.33 0.20 0.29
C GLU A 162 12.05 1.61 0.85
N VAL A 163 10.86 1.85 1.40
CA VAL A 163 10.51 3.11 2.05
C VAL A 163 11.24 3.25 3.40
N GLU A 164 11.26 2.18 4.22
CA GLU A 164 11.94 2.17 5.51
C GLU A 164 13.46 2.29 5.40
N SER A 165 14.06 1.79 4.30
CA SER A 165 15.50 1.96 4.04
C SER A 165 15.94 3.43 3.94
N ARG A 166 14.99 4.35 3.83
CA ARG A 166 15.21 5.81 3.79
C ARG A 166 14.70 6.52 5.06
N ASP A 167 14.51 5.82 6.16
CA ASP A 167 13.94 6.35 7.41
C ASP A 167 12.58 7.06 7.20
N LEU A 168 11.77 6.52 6.30
CA LEU A 168 10.41 6.96 6.02
C LEU A 168 9.42 5.86 6.39
N GLY A 169 8.19 6.24 6.71
CA GLY A 169 7.10 5.29 6.97
C GLY A 169 5.98 5.41 5.94
N ILE A 170 5.08 4.42 5.94
CA ILE A 170 3.84 4.44 5.15
C ILE A 170 2.67 4.55 6.12
N SER A 171 1.69 5.43 5.81
CA SER A 171 0.52 5.62 6.68
C SER A 171 -0.74 5.98 5.90
N GLY A 172 -1.89 6.01 6.58
CA GLY A 172 -3.16 6.45 5.99
C GLY A 172 -3.24 7.97 5.71
N SER A 173 -2.30 8.75 6.25
CA SER A 173 -2.17 10.20 6.06
C SER A 173 -0.71 10.55 5.79
N THR A 174 -0.49 11.64 5.04
CA THR A 174 0.86 12.09 4.69
C THR A 174 1.38 13.07 5.74
N SER A 175 2.66 12.92 6.14
CA SER A 175 3.40 13.85 6.99
C SER A 175 4.84 14.00 6.46
N ALA A 176 5.70 14.74 7.17
CA ALA A 176 7.09 14.92 6.75
C ALA A 176 7.85 13.59 6.56
N ASN A 177 7.63 12.63 7.47
CA ASN A 177 8.32 11.34 7.46
C ASN A 177 7.39 10.15 7.13
N LYS A 178 6.16 10.40 6.72
CA LYS A 178 5.17 9.35 6.40
C LYS A 178 4.50 9.60 5.05
N ILE A 179 4.51 8.60 4.19
CA ILE A 179 3.95 8.65 2.83
C ILE A 179 2.54 8.06 2.85
N GLY A 180 1.53 8.89 2.53
CA GLY A 180 0.14 8.45 2.38
C GLY A 180 -0.23 8.00 0.96
N ALA A 181 0.64 8.25 -0.01
CA ALA A 181 0.40 8.00 -1.43
C ALA A 181 0.63 6.51 -1.83
N VAL A 182 0.02 5.59 -1.09
CA VAL A 182 0.22 4.13 -1.24
C VAL A 182 -0.01 3.64 -2.67
N GLN A 183 -1.06 4.13 -3.35
CA GLN A 183 -1.32 3.77 -4.75
C GLN A 183 -0.22 4.21 -5.71
N ALA A 184 0.48 5.31 -5.40
CA ALA A 184 1.64 5.72 -6.20
C ALA A 184 2.80 4.76 -5.98
N LEU A 185 3.13 4.42 -4.72
CA LEU A 185 4.18 3.44 -4.41
C LEU A 185 3.90 2.08 -5.07
N THR A 186 2.67 1.60 -5.01
CA THR A 186 2.26 0.36 -5.71
C THR A 186 2.47 0.47 -7.23
N ALA A 187 2.16 1.63 -7.83
CA ALA A 187 2.38 1.82 -9.27
C ALA A 187 3.87 1.79 -9.63
N LEU A 188 4.75 2.36 -8.80
CA LEU A 188 6.20 2.30 -8.99
C LEU A 188 6.70 0.85 -8.91
N ALA A 189 6.24 0.11 -7.91
CA ALA A 189 6.59 -1.30 -7.76
C ALA A 189 6.18 -2.15 -8.99
N VAL A 190 4.98 -1.90 -9.52
CA VAL A 190 4.49 -2.56 -10.74
C VAL A 190 5.33 -2.18 -11.98
N MET A 191 5.86 -0.95 -12.05
CA MET A 191 6.79 -0.58 -13.14
C MET A 191 8.07 -1.39 -13.06
N ASP A 192 8.69 -1.56 -11.89
CA ASP A 192 9.85 -2.42 -11.71
C ASP A 192 9.58 -3.87 -12.13
N GLU A 193 8.42 -4.42 -11.75
CA GLU A 193 8.03 -5.81 -12.03
C GLU A 193 7.89 -6.13 -13.52
N LYS A 194 7.64 -5.12 -14.36
CA LYS A 194 7.62 -5.31 -15.83
C LYS A 194 8.99 -5.67 -16.39
N HIS A 195 10.05 -5.24 -15.73
CA HIS A 195 11.43 -5.46 -16.16
C HIS A 195 12.11 -6.59 -15.39
N ALA A 196 11.51 -7.07 -14.32
CA ALA A 196 12.10 -8.04 -13.42
C ALA A 196 12.15 -9.46 -14.01
N ALA A 197 13.15 -10.23 -13.55
CA ALA A 197 13.29 -11.62 -13.89
C ALA A 197 12.09 -12.46 -13.42
N ARG A 198 11.77 -13.48 -14.19
CA ARG A 198 10.71 -14.44 -13.92
C ARG A 198 11.28 -15.85 -13.91
N ASP A 199 10.66 -16.74 -13.13
CA ASP A 199 10.98 -18.16 -13.14
C ASP A 199 10.40 -18.87 -14.40
N GLU A 200 10.62 -20.16 -14.50
CA GLU A 200 10.13 -21.00 -15.61
C GLU A 200 8.60 -21.03 -15.73
N SER A 201 7.87 -20.73 -14.64
CA SER A 201 6.41 -20.62 -14.63
C SER A 201 5.89 -19.25 -15.07
N GLY A 202 6.79 -18.27 -15.29
CA GLY A 202 6.45 -16.88 -15.57
C GLY A 202 6.15 -16.04 -14.31
N SER A 203 6.34 -16.59 -13.11
CA SER A 203 6.14 -15.89 -11.84
C SER A 203 7.34 -15.00 -11.50
N LEU A 204 7.09 -13.88 -10.82
CA LEU A 204 8.15 -12.99 -10.36
C LEU A 204 9.01 -13.67 -9.30
N ILE A 205 10.32 -13.49 -9.42
CA ILE A 205 11.31 -13.97 -8.45
C ILE A 205 11.48 -12.87 -7.38
N TYR A 206 11.37 -13.26 -6.10
CA TYR A 206 11.64 -12.36 -4.96
C TYR A 206 12.80 -12.90 -4.11
N PRO A 207 13.73 -12.02 -3.65
CA PRO A 207 13.82 -10.58 -3.92
C PRO A 207 13.87 -10.26 -5.41
N LEU A 208 13.27 -9.11 -5.80
CA LEU A 208 13.13 -8.73 -7.19
C LEU A 208 14.51 -8.57 -7.87
N VAL A 209 14.71 -9.25 -8.99
CA VAL A 209 15.95 -9.19 -9.78
C VAL A 209 15.69 -8.32 -11.00
N LEU A 210 16.27 -7.12 -11.00
CA LEU A 210 16.20 -6.18 -12.12
C LEU A 210 17.38 -6.39 -13.09
N PRO A 211 17.23 -6.06 -14.38
CA PRO A 211 18.30 -6.07 -15.35
C PRO A 211 19.46 -5.16 -14.95
N GLU A 212 20.66 -5.45 -15.47
CA GLU A 212 21.84 -4.59 -15.31
C GLU A 212 21.55 -3.14 -15.74
N GLY A 213 22.03 -2.19 -14.96
CA GLY A 213 21.81 -0.76 -15.19
C GLY A 213 20.44 -0.22 -14.69
N ARG A 214 19.56 -1.08 -14.16
CA ARG A 214 18.33 -0.65 -13.51
C ARG A 214 18.42 -0.78 -11.99
N SER A 215 17.91 0.23 -11.30
CA SER A 215 17.72 0.23 -9.84
C SER A 215 16.24 0.36 -9.50
N PRO A 216 15.79 -0.11 -8.33
CA PRO A 216 14.40 0.02 -7.90
C PRO A 216 13.92 1.48 -7.96
N LEU A 217 12.72 1.70 -8.47
CA LEU A 217 12.18 3.05 -8.71
C LEU A 217 11.82 3.77 -7.40
N ILE A 218 11.33 3.06 -6.40
CA ILE A 218 10.88 3.70 -5.15
C ILE A 218 12.02 4.47 -4.49
N PRO A 219 13.19 3.87 -4.16
CA PRO A 219 14.29 4.60 -3.55
C PRO A 219 14.78 5.78 -4.40
N GLN A 220 14.86 5.62 -5.73
CA GLN A 220 15.31 6.68 -6.63
C GLN A 220 14.35 7.87 -6.65
N VAL A 221 13.04 7.60 -6.78
CA VAL A 221 12.01 8.63 -6.80
C VAL A 221 11.95 9.38 -5.48
N LEU A 222 12.00 8.66 -4.36
CA LEU A 222 12.01 9.27 -3.03
C LEU A 222 13.24 10.14 -2.81
N GLN A 223 14.42 9.70 -3.28
CA GLN A 223 15.64 10.52 -3.26
C GLN A 223 15.44 11.81 -4.05
N VAL A 224 14.98 11.73 -5.30
CA VAL A 224 14.81 12.90 -6.17
C VAL A 224 13.89 13.95 -5.55
N VAL A 225 12.74 13.53 -4.99
CA VAL A 225 11.80 14.49 -4.40
C VAL A 225 12.29 15.04 -3.07
N GLU A 226 13.00 14.25 -2.27
CA GLU A 226 13.62 14.68 -1.02
C GLU A 226 14.73 15.69 -1.27
N ASP A 227 15.60 15.45 -2.25
CA ASP A 227 16.69 16.37 -2.64
C ASP A 227 16.14 17.67 -3.24
N ALA A 228 15.00 17.60 -3.94
CA ALA A 228 14.38 18.78 -4.54
C ALA A 228 13.67 19.68 -3.54
N TRP A 229 12.93 19.11 -2.59
CA TRP A 229 12.00 19.86 -1.73
C TRP A 229 12.11 19.56 -0.24
N GLY A 230 13.00 18.65 0.17
CA GLY A 230 13.11 18.20 1.55
C GLY A 230 11.91 17.34 1.99
N ARG A 231 11.87 17.00 3.27
CA ARG A 231 10.82 16.16 3.87
C ARG A 231 9.66 17.03 4.35
N ASN A 232 8.59 17.05 3.59
CA ASN A 232 7.33 17.70 3.98
C ASN A 232 6.13 16.99 3.30
N PRO A 233 4.89 17.20 3.77
CA PRO A 233 3.74 16.49 3.21
C PRO A 233 3.54 16.68 1.70
N ALA A 234 3.86 17.85 1.15
CA ALA A 234 3.69 18.12 -0.28
C ALA A 234 4.70 17.35 -1.15
N THR A 235 5.88 17.01 -0.60
CA THR A 235 6.93 16.25 -1.29
C THR A 235 6.42 14.87 -1.72
N TRP A 236 5.56 14.25 -0.92
CA TRP A 236 5.04 12.90 -1.14
C TRP A 236 3.75 12.86 -1.99
N GLU A 237 3.53 13.84 -2.83
CA GLU A 237 2.34 13.91 -3.68
C GLU A 237 2.35 12.79 -4.75
N GLY A 238 1.34 11.95 -4.73
CA GLY A 238 1.30 10.72 -5.54
C GLY A 238 1.38 10.94 -7.06
N ILE A 239 0.86 12.06 -7.57
CA ILE A 239 0.96 12.41 -9.00
C ILE A 239 2.42 12.70 -9.36
N MET A 240 3.14 13.44 -8.49
CA MET A 240 4.55 13.77 -8.70
C MET A 240 5.42 12.52 -8.64
N LEU A 241 5.24 11.66 -7.61
CA LEU A 241 5.97 10.40 -7.50
C LEU A 241 5.83 9.54 -8.76
N ARG A 242 4.60 9.39 -9.28
CA ARG A 242 4.35 8.64 -10.52
C ARG A 242 4.98 9.30 -11.74
N ALA A 243 4.92 10.61 -11.86
CA ALA A 243 5.49 11.32 -13.01
C ALA A 243 7.01 11.14 -13.07
N ILE A 244 7.69 11.29 -11.94
CA ILE A 244 9.15 11.06 -11.85
C ILE A 244 9.48 9.59 -12.14
N ALA A 245 8.71 8.64 -11.59
CA ALA A 245 8.88 7.22 -11.89
C ALA A 245 8.78 6.92 -13.38
N MET A 246 7.80 7.51 -14.08
CA MET A 246 7.66 7.36 -15.53
C MET A 246 8.88 7.90 -16.30
N VAL A 247 9.50 8.96 -15.82
CA VAL A 247 10.74 9.50 -16.43
C VAL A 247 11.91 8.53 -16.22
N LEU A 248 12.11 8.06 -14.98
CA LEU A 248 13.22 7.17 -14.62
C LEU A 248 13.05 5.76 -15.23
N ASP A 249 11.83 5.23 -15.27
CA ASP A 249 11.54 3.93 -15.89
C ASP A 249 11.94 3.89 -17.37
N ARG A 250 11.71 4.98 -18.08
CA ARG A 250 12.05 5.11 -19.51
C ARG A 250 13.50 5.51 -19.75
N ASN A 251 14.14 6.10 -18.76
CA ASN A 251 15.51 6.64 -18.84
C ASN A 251 16.34 6.20 -17.63
N PRO A 252 16.70 4.92 -17.52
CA PRO A 252 17.40 4.40 -16.33
C PRO A 252 18.77 5.04 -16.09
N GLY A 253 19.38 5.64 -17.12
CA GLY A 253 20.63 6.41 -17.02
C GLY A 253 20.45 7.90 -16.67
N ALA A 254 19.23 8.36 -16.37
CA ALA A 254 19.02 9.77 -16.00
C ALA A 254 19.72 10.11 -14.68
N GLN A 255 20.40 11.27 -14.67
CA GLN A 255 21.12 11.74 -13.47
C GLN A 255 20.15 12.28 -12.44
N LEU A 256 20.06 11.61 -11.27
CA LEU A 256 19.14 11.97 -10.21
C LEU A 256 19.39 13.38 -9.66
N ASP A 257 20.66 13.76 -9.44
CA ASP A 257 21.05 15.10 -8.96
C ASP A 257 20.65 16.22 -9.94
N ARG A 258 20.73 15.94 -11.24
CA ARG A 258 20.26 16.90 -12.23
C ARG A 258 18.74 17.01 -12.16
N LEU A 259 18.05 15.88 -12.07
CA LEU A 259 16.60 15.83 -12.02
C LEU A 259 16.07 16.60 -10.80
N SER A 260 16.62 16.35 -9.61
CA SER A 260 16.20 17.05 -8.38
C SER A 260 16.46 18.56 -8.46
N ARG A 261 17.63 19.00 -8.95
CA ARG A 261 17.93 20.43 -9.15
C ARG A 261 16.96 21.11 -10.12
N LYS A 262 16.64 20.46 -11.22
CA LYS A 262 15.66 20.96 -12.21
C LYS A 262 14.26 21.06 -11.64
N LEU A 263 13.82 20.06 -10.88
CA LEU A 263 12.53 20.07 -10.21
C LEU A 263 12.41 21.17 -9.15
N ALA A 264 13.48 21.42 -8.40
CA ALA A 264 13.54 22.52 -7.44
C ALA A 264 13.60 23.92 -8.09
N GLY A 265 13.79 23.99 -9.41
CA GLY A 265 13.93 25.24 -10.14
C GLY A 265 15.29 25.91 -9.95
N HIS A 266 16.35 25.15 -9.63
CA HIS A 266 17.72 25.68 -9.57
C HIS A 266 18.12 26.27 -10.94
N GLY A 267 18.48 27.54 -10.93
CA GLY A 267 18.77 28.32 -12.16
C GLY A 267 17.60 29.20 -12.64
N THR A 268 16.44 29.11 -11.99
CA THR A 268 15.33 30.02 -12.20
C THR A 268 15.29 31.10 -11.10
N ARG A 269 14.57 32.22 -11.37
CA ARG A 269 14.46 33.31 -10.39
C ARG A 269 13.64 32.96 -9.15
N LYS A 270 12.85 31.90 -9.19
CA LYS A 270 12.03 31.40 -8.06
C LYS A 270 12.09 29.89 -7.99
N PRO A 271 12.27 29.30 -6.79
CA PRO A 271 12.12 27.87 -6.60
C PRO A 271 10.73 27.41 -7.04
N LEU A 272 10.67 26.26 -7.75
CA LEU A 272 9.42 25.64 -8.15
C LEU A 272 8.95 24.67 -7.06
N THR A 273 7.69 24.79 -6.66
CA THR A 273 7.04 23.90 -5.70
C THR A 273 6.30 22.76 -6.40
N VAL A 274 5.99 21.69 -5.66
CA VAL A 274 5.16 20.58 -6.17
C VAL A 274 3.79 21.10 -6.68
N ALA A 275 3.20 22.07 -5.99
CA ALA A 275 1.92 22.68 -6.39
C ALA A 275 2.02 23.36 -7.76
N GLN A 276 3.07 24.13 -8.00
CA GLN A 276 3.29 24.80 -9.29
C GLN A 276 3.50 23.82 -10.46
N TRP A 277 4.21 22.71 -10.21
CA TRP A 277 4.34 21.64 -11.18
C TRP A 277 2.99 21.02 -11.53
N LYS A 278 2.13 20.78 -10.53
CA LYS A 278 0.77 20.26 -10.73
C LYS A 278 -0.10 21.23 -11.53
N GLU A 279 -0.08 22.51 -11.20
CA GLU A 279 -0.83 23.55 -11.92
C GLU A 279 -0.39 23.64 -13.38
N SER A 280 0.92 23.62 -13.65
CA SER A 280 1.45 23.63 -14.99
C SER A 280 1.00 22.40 -15.80
N SER A 281 0.85 21.22 -15.15
CA SER A 281 0.38 20.02 -15.81
C SER A 281 -1.11 20.09 -16.15
N ILE A 282 -1.93 20.73 -15.31
CA ILE A 282 -3.37 20.92 -15.53
C ILE A 282 -3.61 21.85 -16.72
N ALA A 283 -2.87 22.95 -16.81
CA ALA A 283 -2.98 23.90 -17.92
C ALA A 283 -2.67 23.26 -19.30
N ASN A 284 -1.90 22.17 -19.31
CA ASN A 284 -1.52 21.43 -20.52
C ASN A 284 -2.40 20.19 -20.80
N THR A 285 -3.42 19.94 -19.99
CA THR A 285 -4.35 18.81 -20.19
C THR A 285 -5.67 19.30 -20.75
N VAL A 286 -5.93 19.07 -22.03
CA VAL A 286 -7.25 19.23 -22.64
C VAL A 286 -8.03 17.93 -22.40
N GLY A 287 -9.04 17.97 -21.50
CA GLY A 287 -9.94 16.85 -21.23
C GLY A 287 -9.81 16.26 -19.81
N GLY A 288 -10.95 16.14 -19.12
CA GLY A 288 -11.06 15.68 -17.74
C GLY A 288 -10.77 14.20 -17.58
N GLY A 289 -9.54 13.85 -17.24
CA GLY A 289 -9.13 12.51 -16.88
C GLY A 289 -8.82 12.37 -15.38
N GLY A 290 -9.02 11.18 -14.80
CA GLY A 290 -8.70 10.88 -13.41
C GLY A 290 -7.22 11.09 -13.04
N SER A 291 -6.87 10.95 -11.76
CA SER A 291 -5.53 11.30 -11.25
C SER A 291 -4.36 10.53 -11.91
N SER A 292 -4.60 9.34 -12.44
CA SER A 292 -3.61 8.56 -13.20
C SER A 292 -3.29 9.16 -14.56
N SER A 293 -4.25 9.86 -15.19
CA SER A 293 -4.05 10.52 -16.47
C SER A 293 -3.21 11.81 -16.37
N ARG A 294 -3.08 12.41 -15.19
CA ARG A 294 -2.31 13.64 -14.98
C ARG A 294 -0.81 13.42 -14.83
N SER A 295 -0.36 12.22 -14.47
CA SER A 295 1.07 11.93 -14.32
C SER A 295 1.83 11.94 -15.65
N ALA A 296 1.21 11.51 -16.74
CA ALA A 296 1.87 11.49 -18.05
C ALA A 296 2.17 12.90 -18.63
N PRO A 297 1.23 13.87 -18.64
CA PRO A 297 1.56 15.24 -18.99
C PRO A 297 2.65 15.87 -18.11
N LEU A 298 2.60 15.59 -16.78
CA LEU A 298 3.61 16.06 -15.85
C LEU A 298 4.99 15.46 -16.16
N ALA A 299 5.07 14.17 -16.49
CA ALA A 299 6.31 13.52 -16.89
C ALA A 299 6.92 14.18 -18.15
N LYS A 300 6.11 14.56 -19.14
CA LYS A 300 6.58 15.30 -20.33
C LYS A 300 7.18 16.66 -19.95
N LEU A 301 6.53 17.41 -19.06
CA LEU A 301 7.06 18.69 -18.57
C LEU A 301 8.39 18.51 -17.86
N ILE A 302 8.50 17.48 -17.00
CA ILE A 302 9.74 17.14 -16.29
C ILE A 302 10.87 16.80 -17.27
N VAL A 303 10.60 16.02 -18.32
CA VAL A 303 11.58 15.71 -19.37
C VAL A 303 12.04 16.97 -20.09
N ASN A 304 11.12 17.84 -20.48
CA ASN A 304 11.46 19.10 -21.13
C ASN A 304 12.38 19.96 -20.26
N GLU A 305 12.05 20.08 -18.97
CA GLU A 305 12.87 20.86 -18.03
C GLU A 305 14.24 20.19 -17.79
N TYR A 306 14.28 18.86 -17.62
CA TYR A 306 15.53 18.12 -17.50
C TYR A 306 16.46 18.38 -18.68
N ASN A 307 15.93 18.38 -19.91
CA ASN A 307 16.67 18.55 -21.14
C ASN A 307 17.16 19.99 -21.38
N THR A 308 16.59 20.99 -20.70
CA THR A 308 16.99 22.38 -20.86
C THR A 308 18.47 22.57 -20.57
N GLY A 309 19.24 23.00 -21.57
CA GLY A 309 20.69 23.23 -21.52
C GLY A 309 21.53 21.96 -21.70
N LEU A 310 20.95 20.86 -22.20
CA LEU A 310 21.70 19.68 -22.65
C LEU A 310 21.92 19.71 -24.17
N THR A 311 23.03 19.12 -24.61
CA THR A 311 23.26 18.80 -26.03
C THR A 311 22.52 17.52 -26.40
N GLU A 312 22.27 17.33 -27.69
CA GLU A 312 21.40 16.26 -28.23
C GLU A 312 21.74 14.85 -27.68
N GLN A 313 23.01 14.53 -27.58
CA GLN A 313 23.50 13.21 -27.11
C GLN A 313 23.17 12.89 -25.64
N PHE A 314 22.80 13.90 -24.82
CA PHE A 314 22.47 13.73 -23.40
C PHE A 314 20.99 13.90 -23.10
N LEU A 315 20.17 14.14 -24.13
CA LEU A 315 18.73 14.29 -23.95
C LEU A 315 18.11 12.98 -23.48
N ILE A 316 17.19 13.09 -22.52
CA ILE A 316 16.28 12.01 -22.18
C ILE A 316 14.96 12.16 -22.96
N HIS A 317 14.28 11.04 -23.17
CA HIS A 317 13.08 11.03 -23.99
C HIS A 317 11.82 10.81 -23.14
N PRO A 318 10.69 11.47 -23.48
CA PRO A 318 9.41 11.26 -22.79
C PRO A 318 8.85 9.84 -23.01
N GLY A 319 9.51 9.03 -23.84
CA GLY A 319 9.07 7.72 -24.30
C GLY A 319 7.97 7.85 -25.36
N ARG A 320 8.02 7.03 -26.39
CA ARG A 320 6.83 6.77 -27.20
C ARG A 320 5.83 6.00 -26.34
N PRO A 321 4.50 6.25 -26.43
CA PRO A 321 3.56 5.25 -26.00
C PRO A 321 3.90 3.98 -26.78
N ASP A 322 4.15 2.88 -26.08
CA ASP A 322 4.32 1.57 -26.69
C ASP A 322 3.08 1.36 -27.56
N LYS A 323 3.31 1.24 -28.86
CA LYS A 323 2.30 0.74 -29.78
C LYS A 323 2.43 -0.78 -29.67
N ASP A 324 1.66 -1.35 -28.76
CA ASP A 324 1.26 -2.76 -28.81
C ASP A 324 -0.10 -2.85 -29.51
#